data_1ed3eb662d7cd8d464d2e0df3d96c46f
#
_entry.id   1ed3eb662d7cd8d464d2e0df3d96c46f
#
_cell.length_a   1.000
_cell.length_b   1.000
_cell.length_c   1.000
_cell.angle_alpha   90.00
_cell.angle_beta   90.00
_cell.angle_gamma   90.00
#
_symmetry.space_group_name_H-M   'P 1'
#
loop_
_entity.id
_entity.type
_entity.pdbx_description
1 polymer ?
#
loop_
_entity_poly.entity_id
_entity_poly.type
_entity_poly.pdbx_seq_one_letter_code
_entity_poly.pdbx_strand_id
1 'polypeptide(L)'
;MPHEENSIDFGKEAIDTIIKFMEDHRDEIVVIAAGYEDDMQNFLKSNPGLASRFKTTIIFEDYNPEVCIFQKLCTENCYEVDFDASQMIGNHFKCISEGRTKGFANGREVRNFFETCIQRQAMRIAHIENPTREQLSVILSVDVLV
;
A
#
# COMPACT_ATOMS: atom_id res chain seq x y z
N MET A 1 33.26 2.11 32.60
CA MET A 1 33.75 2.38 31.25
C MET A 1 32.79 1.67 30.30
N PRO A 2 31.89 2.36 29.60
CA PRO A 2 31.04 1.72 28.61
C PRO A 2 31.86 1.48 27.33
N HIS A 3 31.83 0.27 26.82
CA HIS A 3 32.37 -0.11 25.52
C HIS A 3 31.58 0.62 24.47
N GLU A 4 32.16 1.58 23.77
CA GLU A 4 31.70 2.03 22.47
C GLU A 4 31.94 0.86 21.52
N GLU A 5 30.86 0.11 21.22
CA GLU A 5 30.85 -0.78 20.08
C GLU A 5 30.95 0.10 18.82
N ASN A 6 32.11 0.03 18.16
CA ASN A 6 32.30 0.48 16.80
C ASN A 6 31.40 -0.38 15.90
N SER A 7 30.12 -0.06 15.83
CA SER A 7 29.25 -0.55 14.76
C SER A 7 29.76 0.10 13.48
N ILE A 8 30.50 -0.66 12.68
CA ILE A 8 30.87 -0.26 11.32
C ILE A 8 29.55 0.05 10.62
N ASP A 9 29.33 1.31 10.29
CA ASP A 9 28.10 1.75 9.60
C ASP A 9 28.18 1.35 8.14
N PHE A 10 27.90 0.08 7.86
CA PHE A 10 27.86 -0.48 6.50
C PHE A 10 26.88 0.28 5.59
N GLY A 11 25.87 0.94 6.17
CA GLY A 11 24.91 1.75 5.43
C GLY A 11 25.57 2.96 4.78
N LYS A 12 26.45 3.65 5.51
CA LYS A 12 27.16 4.82 4.99
C LYS A 12 28.13 4.43 3.86
N GLU A 13 28.87 3.35 4.05
CA GLU A 13 29.82 2.84 3.05
C GLU A 13 29.11 2.38 1.77
N ALA A 14 27.93 1.74 1.90
CA ALA A 14 27.07 1.38 0.79
C ALA A 14 26.57 2.61 0.01
N ILE A 15 26.14 3.66 0.73
CA ILE A 15 25.68 4.92 0.15
C ILE A 15 26.81 5.58 -0.66
N ASP A 16 28.02 5.68 -0.10
CA ASP A 16 29.17 6.28 -0.78
C ASP A 16 29.55 5.49 -2.04
N THR A 17 29.43 4.16 -2.00
CA THR A 17 29.65 3.29 -3.15
C THR A 17 28.62 3.55 -4.26
N ILE A 18 27.33 3.65 -3.89
CA ILE A 18 26.24 3.94 -4.83
C ILE A 18 26.45 5.32 -5.47
N ILE A 19 26.79 6.34 -4.68
CA ILE A 19 27.06 7.70 -5.18
C ILE A 19 28.16 7.70 -6.22
N LYS A 20 29.27 6.99 -5.94
CA LYS A 20 30.38 6.87 -6.87
C LYS A 20 29.96 6.15 -8.14
N PHE A 21 29.24 5.04 -8.02
CA PHE A 21 28.75 4.27 -9.15
C PHE A 21 27.82 5.09 -10.05
N MET A 22 26.93 5.89 -9.45
CA MET A 22 26.04 6.82 -10.18
C MET A 22 26.81 7.90 -10.95
N GLU A 23 27.97 8.33 -10.45
CA GLU A 23 28.83 9.31 -11.15
C GLU A 23 29.57 8.68 -12.30
N ASP A 24 30.18 7.53 -12.06
CA ASP A 24 31.03 6.83 -13.05
C ASP A 24 30.20 6.32 -14.24
N HIS A 25 28.92 6.01 -14.04
CA HIS A 25 28.00 5.41 -15.04
C HIS A 25 26.76 6.27 -15.33
N ARG A 26 26.83 7.58 -15.14
CA ARG A 26 25.66 8.48 -15.19
C ARG A 26 24.89 8.46 -16.52
N ASP A 27 25.54 8.10 -17.62
CA ASP A 27 24.94 8.04 -18.95
C ASP A 27 24.49 6.62 -19.33
N GLU A 28 24.75 5.63 -18.46
CA GLU A 28 24.49 4.21 -18.73
C GLU A 28 23.41 3.63 -17.83
N ILE A 29 23.14 4.25 -16.66
CA ILE A 29 22.24 3.68 -15.65
C ILE A 29 21.16 4.67 -15.23
N VAL A 30 20.05 4.11 -14.79
CA VAL A 30 18.98 4.80 -14.06
C VAL A 30 18.87 4.17 -12.68
N VAL A 31 18.94 4.99 -11.63
CA VAL A 31 18.76 4.54 -10.24
C VAL A 31 17.43 5.05 -9.72
N ILE A 32 16.61 4.14 -9.24
CA ILE A 32 15.31 4.44 -8.64
C ILE A 32 15.35 3.99 -7.18
N ALA A 33 15.16 4.93 -6.26
CA ALA A 33 14.97 4.65 -4.84
C ALA A 33 13.51 4.85 -4.48
N ALA A 34 12.94 3.93 -3.71
CA ALA A 34 11.56 4.00 -3.26
C ALA A 34 11.47 3.74 -1.76
N GLY A 35 10.64 4.50 -1.07
CA GLY A 35 10.40 4.38 0.36
C GLY A 35 9.31 5.34 0.81
N TYR A 36 8.98 5.33 2.10
CA TYR A 36 8.04 6.30 2.65
C TYR A 36 8.63 7.71 2.64
N GLU A 37 7.78 8.72 2.53
CA GLU A 37 8.20 10.11 2.30
C GLU A 37 9.20 10.61 3.35
N ASP A 38 8.91 10.42 4.64
CA ASP A 38 9.79 10.84 5.74
C ASP A 38 11.16 10.11 5.69
N ASP A 39 11.14 8.80 5.40
CA ASP A 39 12.36 7.99 5.32
C ASP A 39 13.20 8.39 4.11
N MET A 40 12.57 8.67 2.97
CA MET A 40 13.25 9.17 1.78
C MET A 40 13.84 10.56 1.99
N GLN A 41 13.15 11.44 2.70
CA GLN A 41 13.72 12.74 3.07
C GLN A 41 14.94 12.59 3.98
N ASN A 42 14.90 11.69 4.96
CA ASN A 42 16.03 11.40 5.84
C ASN A 42 17.20 10.78 5.07
N PHE A 43 16.90 9.84 4.15
CA PHE A 43 17.88 9.23 3.26
C PHE A 43 18.60 10.28 2.41
N LEU A 44 17.88 11.19 1.76
CA LEU A 44 18.48 12.25 0.95
C LEU A 44 19.29 13.26 1.78
N LYS A 45 18.87 13.54 3.02
CA LYS A 45 19.61 14.41 3.94
C LYS A 45 20.85 13.75 4.53
N SER A 46 20.92 12.43 4.55
CA SER A 46 22.05 11.68 5.15
C SER A 46 23.37 11.91 4.42
N ASN A 47 23.32 12.22 3.13
CA ASN A 47 24.51 12.50 2.33
C ASN A 47 24.22 13.55 1.24
N PRO A 48 24.95 14.69 1.20
CA PRO A 48 24.77 15.74 0.17
C PRO A 48 24.93 15.23 -1.26
N GLY A 49 25.72 14.17 -1.46
CA GLY A 49 25.91 13.52 -2.75
C GLY A 49 24.65 12.85 -3.29
N LEU A 50 23.77 12.34 -2.40
CA LEU A 50 22.47 11.80 -2.79
C LEU A 50 21.53 12.90 -3.29
N ALA A 51 21.40 13.98 -2.52
CA ALA A 51 20.53 15.10 -2.88
C ALA A 51 20.89 15.73 -4.22
N SER A 52 22.17 15.75 -4.60
CA SER A 52 22.64 16.30 -5.87
C SER A 52 22.33 15.39 -7.08
N ARG A 53 22.15 14.09 -6.86
CA ARG A 53 21.95 13.08 -7.91
C ARG A 53 20.48 12.67 -8.08
N PHE A 54 19.72 12.58 -6.99
CA PHE A 54 18.29 12.35 -7.04
C PHE A 54 17.54 13.67 -7.27
N LYS A 55 17.48 14.12 -8.52
CA LYS A 55 16.86 15.40 -8.90
C LYS A 55 15.36 15.33 -9.08
N THR A 56 14.84 14.14 -9.34
CA THR A 56 13.41 13.94 -9.60
C THR A 56 12.80 13.16 -8.46
N THR A 57 11.77 13.73 -7.83
CA THR A 57 10.96 13.05 -6.82
C THR A 57 9.55 12.88 -7.38
N ILE A 58 9.04 11.67 -7.32
CA ILE A 58 7.65 11.36 -7.67
C ILE A 58 6.97 10.98 -6.35
N ILE A 59 5.99 11.77 -5.96
CA ILE A 59 5.18 11.51 -4.76
C ILE A 59 3.95 10.75 -5.22
N PHE A 60 3.73 9.59 -4.61
CA PHE A 60 2.49 8.84 -4.72
C PHE A 60 1.62 9.23 -3.53
N GLU A 61 0.62 10.04 -3.79
CA GLU A 61 -0.34 10.44 -2.75
C GLU A 61 -1.10 9.22 -2.24
N ASP A 62 -1.43 9.24 -0.94
CA ASP A 62 -2.29 8.22 -0.37
C ASP A 62 -3.65 8.24 -1.05
N TYR A 63 -4.11 7.08 -1.50
CA TYR A 63 -5.46 6.94 -2.00
C TYR A 63 -6.46 7.17 -0.87
N ASN A 64 -7.49 7.99 -1.13
CA ASN A 64 -8.65 8.01 -0.26
C ASN A 64 -9.37 6.64 -0.38
N PRO A 65 -9.48 5.85 0.70
CA PRO A 65 -10.13 4.53 0.65
C PRO A 65 -11.58 4.63 0.17
N GLU A 66 -12.26 5.76 0.40
CA GLU A 66 -13.62 6.03 -0.10
C GLU A 66 -13.66 6.13 -1.63
N VAL A 67 -12.55 6.46 -2.26
CA VAL A 67 -12.51 6.79 -3.68
C VAL A 67 -12.19 5.61 -4.54
N CYS A 68 -12.04 4.36 -4.15
CA CYS A 68 -12.14 3.45 -5.24
C CYS A 68 -11.26 2.24 -5.40
N ILE A 69 -10.30 1.94 -4.53
CA ILE A 69 -9.58 0.67 -4.73
C ILE A 69 -10.57 -0.50 -4.58
N PHE A 70 -11.44 -0.44 -3.57
CA PHE A 70 -12.44 -1.50 -3.35
C PHE A 70 -13.43 -1.58 -4.52
N GLN A 71 -14.01 -0.44 -4.96
CA GLN A 71 -14.94 -0.41 -6.10
C GLN A 71 -14.27 -0.87 -7.40
N LYS A 72 -13.01 -0.49 -7.60
CA LYS A 72 -12.23 -0.95 -8.74
C LYS A 72 -12.03 -2.47 -8.70
N LEU A 73 -11.66 -3.01 -7.54
CA LEU A 73 -11.52 -4.47 -7.36
C LEU A 73 -12.85 -5.20 -7.60
N CYS A 74 -13.98 -4.65 -7.12
CA CYS A 74 -15.30 -5.20 -7.41
C CYS A 74 -15.56 -5.22 -8.90
N THR A 75 -15.36 -4.10 -9.60
CA THR A 75 -15.62 -3.98 -11.05
C THR A 75 -14.74 -4.94 -11.85
N GLU A 76 -13.44 -5.00 -11.55
CA GLU A 76 -12.49 -5.89 -12.24
C GLU A 76 -12.80 -7.38 -12.04
N ASN A 77 -13.43 -7.74 -10.92
CA ASN A 77 -13.80 -9.12 -10.60
C ASN A 77 -15.29 -9.42 -10.77
N CYS A 78 -16.05 -8.51 -11.42
CA CYS A 78 -17.48 -8.66 -11.69
C CYS A 78 -18.35 -8.82 -10.42
N TYR A 79 -17.96 -8.15 -9.33
CA TYR A 79 -18.77 -8.04 -8.12
C TYR A 79 -19.54 -6.73 -8.09
N GLU A 80 -20.74 -6.80 -7.54
CA GLU A 80 -21.58 -5.66 -7.18
C GLU A 80 -21.66 -5.57 -5.64
N VAL A 81 -21.86 -4.37 -5.12
CA VAL A 81 -21.95 -4.15 -3.67
C VAL A 81 -23.34 -3.63 -3.35
N ASP A 82 -24.04 -4.30 -2.46
CA ASP A 82 -25.33 -3.86 -1.96
C ASP A 82 -25.20 -2.50 -1.24
N PHE A 83 -26.29 -1.75 -1.18
CA PHE A 83 -26.32 -0.40 -0.60
C PHE A 83 -25.83 -0.37 0.85
N ASP A 84 -26.35 -1.28 1.69
CA ASP A 84 -25.97 -1.35 3.10
C ASP A 84 -24.51 -1.78 3.28
N ALA A 85 -24.05 -2.72 2.46
CA ALA A 85 -22.65 -3.12 2.40
C ALA A 85 -21.74 -1.94 2.01
N SER A 86 -22.13 -1.15 1.03
CA SER A 86 -21.40 0.03 0.59
C SER A 86 -21.22 1.06 1.71
N GLN A 87 -22.27 1.30 2.50
CA GLN A 87 -22.17 2.21 3.65
C GLN A 87 -21.23 1.65 4.74
N MET A 88 -21.30 0.35 5.04
CA MET A 88 -20.42 -0.28 6.02
C MET A 88 -18.95 -0.20 5.58
N ILE A 89 -18.66 -0.46 4.31
CA ILE A 89 -17.32 -0.35 3.72
C ILE A 89 -16.79 1.08 3.84
N GLY A 90 -17.62 2.08 3.50
CA GLY A 90 -17.26 3.48 3.63
C GLY A 90 -16.91 3.87 5.07
N ASN A 91 -17.73 3.47 6.04
CA ASN A 91 -17.48 3.71 7.45
C ASN A 91 -16.21 3.01 7.95
N HIS A 92 -15.98 1.77 7.55
CA HIS A 92 -14.77 1.01 7.89
C HIS A 92 -13.51 1.74 7.44
N PHE A 93 -13.45 2.13 6.19
CA PHE A 93 -12.28 2.83 5.66
C PHE A 93 -12.11 4.24 6.23
N LYS A 94 -13.20 4.91 6.57
CA LYS A 94 -13.17 6.20 7.27
C LYS A 94 -12.54 6.06 8.66
N CYS A 95 -12.96 5.09 9.46
CA CYS A 95 -12.37 4.82 10.77
C CYS A 95 -10.87 4.51 10.67
N ILE A 96 -10.47 3.71 9.68
CA ILE A 96 -9.06 3.40 9.44
C ILE A 96 -8.28 4.67 9.04
N SER A 97 -8.85 5.52 8.18
CA SER A 97 -8.19 6.76 7.75
C SER A 97 -8.01 7.77 8.87
N GLU A 98 -8.96 7.85 9.79
CA GLU A 98 -8.89 8.73 10.97
C GLU A 98 -7.87 8.23 12.01
N GLY A 99 -7.64 6.91 12.11
CA GLY A 99 -6.68 6.27 13.03
C GLY A 99 -5.29 6.05 12.45
N ARG A 100 -4.94 6.64 11.32
CA ARG A 100 -3.69 6.36 10.57
C ARG A 100 -2.43 6.57 11.40
N THR A 101 -1.64 5.50 11.49
CA THR A 101 -0.24 5.54 11.90
C THR A 101 0.67 5.59 10.66
N LYS A 102 1.89 6.15 10.81
CA LYS A 102 2.92 6.16 9.75
C LYS A 102 3.13 4.74 9.18
N GLY A 103 3.10 4.62 7.86
CA GLY A 103 3.38 3.35 7.17
C GLY A 103 2.16 2.54 6.76
N PHE A 104 0.96 3.09 6.82
CA PHE A 104 -0.26 2.43 6.35
C PHE A 104 -0.22 2.19 4.83
N ALA A 105 -0.33 0.93 4.42
CA ALA A 105 -0.30 0.53 3.01
C ALA A 105 -1.73 0.40 2.46
N ASN A 106 -2.36 1.55 2.17
CA ASN A 106 -3.76 1.67 1.74
C ASN A 106 -4.22 0.60 0.75
N GLY A 107 -3.48 0.39 -0.33
CA GLY A 107 -3.88 -0.55 -1.38
C GLY A 107 -3.83 -2.02 -0.95
N ARG A 108 -2.89 -2.39 -0.08
CA ARG A 108 -2.78 -3.77 0.44
C ARG A 108 -3.91 -4.08 1.41
N GLU A 109 -4.21 -3.15 2.30
CA GLU A 109 -5.28 -3.30 3.29
C GLU A 109 -6.64 -3.44 2.63
N VAL A 110 -6.93 -2.58 1.65
CA VAL A 110 -8.18 -2.67 0.88
C VAL A 110 -8.29 -3.99 0.12
N ARG A 111 -7.18 -4.49 -0.44
CA ARG A 111 -7.16 -5.79 -1.13
C ARG A 111 -7.44 -6.94 -0.16
N ASN A 112 -6.79 -6.97 1.00
CA ASN A 112 -7.01 -7.98 2.03
C ASN A 112 -8.46 -7.97 2.51
N PHE A 113 -9.03 -6.78 2.69
CA PHE A 113 -10.41 -6.60 3.08
C PHE A 113 -11.37 -7.11 1.99
N PHE A 114 -11.13 -6.79 0.74
CA PHE A 114 -11.89 -7.29 -0.41
C PHE A 114 -11.86 -8.83 -0.47
N GLU A 115 -10.69 -9.44 -0.34
CA GLU A 115 -10.54 -10.90 -0.31
C GLU A 115 -11.32 -11.54 0.84
N THR A 116 -11.35 -10.89 2.01
CA THR A 116 -12.14 -11.34 3.16
C THR A 116 -13.64 -11.29 2.87
N CYS A 117 -14.12 -10.22 2.24
CA CYS A 117 -15.53 -10.09 1.84
C CYS A 117 -15.93 -11.21 0.85
N ILE A 118 -15.08 -11.49 -0.14
CA ILE A 118 -15.33 -12.56 -1.12
C ILE A 118 -15.35 -13.93 -0.45
N GLN A 119 -14.43 -14.22 0.46
CA GLN A 119 -14.44 -15.48 1.20
C GLN A 119 -15.73 -15.69 1.99
N ARG A 120 -16.22 -14.64 2.66
CA ARG A 120 -17.47 -14.70 3.41
C ARG A 120 -18.68 -14.87 2.48
N GLN A 121 -18.72 -14.14 1.38
CA GLN A 121 -19.72 -14.31 0.34
C GLN A 121 -19.74 -15.76 -0.18
N ALA A 122 -18.58 -16.32 -0.50
CA ALA A 122 -18.46 -17.70 -0.94
C ALA A 122 -18.99 -18.70 0.10
N MET A 123 -18.68 -18.49 1.39
CA MET A 123 -19.21 -19.31 2.47
C MET A 123 -20.75 -19.20 2.59
N ARG A 124 -21.31 -18.00 2.43
CA ARG A 124 -22.76 -17.75 2.46
C ARG A 124 -23.48 -18.49 1.35
N ILE A 125 -22.95 -18.46 0.13
CA ILE A 125 -23.58 -19.07 -1.04
C ILE A 125 -23.29 -20.57 -1.18
N ALA A 126 -22.28 -21.13 -0.49
CA ALA A 126 -21.90 -22.55 -0.59
C ALA A 126 -23.03 -23.53 -0.25
N HIS A 127 -24.04 -23.07 0.50
CA HIS A 127 -25.19 -23.88 0.91
C HIS A 127 -26.42 -23.70 0.00
N ILE A 128 -26.31 -22.88 -1.06
CA ILE A 128 -27.40 -22.62 -2.01
C ILE A 128 -27.27 -23.59 -3.17
N GLU A 129 -28.29 -24.47 -3.33
CA GLU A 129 -28.39 -25.29 -4.53
C GLU A 129 -28.77 -24.42 -5.74
N ASN A 130 -27.95 -24.39 -6.78
CA ASN A 130 -28.16 -23.60 -7.99
C ASN A 130 -28.29 -22.07 -7.74
N PRO A 131 -27.24 -21.42 -7.21
CA PRO A 131 -27.29 -19.98 -6.96
C PRO A 131 -27.45 -19.20 -8.27
N THR A 132 -28.24 -18.14 -8.22
CA THR A 132 -28.42 -17.24 -9.36
C THR A 132 -27.15 -16.44 -9.63
N ARG A 133 -27.01 -15.86 -10.84
CA ARG A 133 -25.88 -15.00 -11.18
C ARG A 133 -25.78 -13.80 -10.23
N GLU A 134 -26.90 -13.22 -9.85
CA GLU A 134 -26.96 -12.12 -8.90
C GLU A 134 -26.43 -12.53 -7.52
N GLN A 135 -26.85 -13.69 -7.02
CA GLN A 135 -26.33 -14.22 -5.74
C GLN A 135 -24.84 -14.48 -5.77
N LEU A 136 -24.29 -14.87 -6.93
CA LEU A 136 -22.85 -15.11 -7.13
C LEU A 136 -22.03 -13.84 -7.23
N SER A 137 -22.62 -12.71 -7.63
CA SER A 137 -21.90 -11.46 -7.87
C SER A 137 -22.10 -10.39 -6.80
N VAL A 138 -23.11 -10.52 -5.91
CA VAL A 138 -23.39 -9.47 -4.93
C VAL A 138 -22.73 -9.72 -3.59
N ILE A 139 -22.02 -8.69 -3.10
CA ILE A 139 -21.50 -8.60 -1.72
C ILE A 139 -22.57 -7.91 -0.88
N LEU A 140 -23.05 -8.59 0.17
CA LEU A 140 -24.05 -8.10 1.10
C LEU A 140 -23.39 -7.59 2.40
N SER A 141 -24.16 -6.85 3.21
CA SER A 141 -23.70 -6.34 4.51
C SER A 141 -23.19 -7.44 5.44
N VAL A 142 -23.77 -8.65 5.40
CA VAL A 142 -23.32 -9.81 6.18
C VAL A 142 -21.93 -10.32 5.77
N ASP A 143 -21.47 -10.02 4.56
CA ASP A 143 -20.16 -10.40 4.06
C ASP A 143 -19.08 -9.36 4.47
N VAL A 144 -19.50 -8.16 4.92
CA VAL A 144 -18.65 -7.01 5.28
C VAL A 144 -18.32 -6.96 6.78
N LEU A 145 -18.81 -7.89 7.60
CA LEU A 145 -18.65 -7.85 9.06
C LEU A 145 -17.20 -7.51 9.49
N VAL A 146 -17.06 -6.38 10.15
CA VAL A 146 -15.84 -5.81 10.74
C VAL A 146 -15.71 -6.25 12.18
#